data_b29a85a7721603f3a7c96ba3f22346f9
#
_entry.id   b29a85a7721603f3a7c96ba3f22346f9
#
_cell.length_a   1.000
_cell.length_b   1.000
_cell.length_c   1.000
_cell.angle_alpha   90.00
_cell.angle_beta   90.00
_cell.angle_gamma   90.00
#
_symmetry.space_group_name_H-M   'P 1'
#
loop_
_entity.id
_entity.type
_entity.pdbx_description
1 polymer ?
#
loop_
_entity_poly.entity_id
_entity_poly.type
_entity_poly.pdbx_seq_one_letter_code
_entity_poly.pdbx_strand_id
1 'polypeptide(L)'
;MLFARRCRNKREKDEDVYTEKNDIVAFELSKDLRATKKSILQLTSNYPNEQFEDPRVVKFGDKYGVSCCTFVPFKSYAHQAMFLLDKQFLNVGRFDPIYGNNYAQAMINDGHEKNWLYFVHDNAPHMVYSANPHVVVRLNGRLEKDAEYVTEEFNPLWKFGEVRGGTNPILCDGLYWTFFHSSLPWINNKRRYYMGAYAFEAKAPFRIVRMTTLPLLTGTNQQDWWPGLPAVVFPCGAFFDSAKNHFVISYGINDVDCGYMKLPLADLLEVTKVIRPKRDVVNKENPPKLTDVLDPIPERHKLKRNKKSKYNELAKRLDEEPEQTGEAGPTESA
;
A
#
# COMPACT_ATOMS: atom_id res chain seq x y z
N MET A 1 -6.04 -8.46 15.65
CA MET A 1 -6.64 -8.57 14.31
C MET A 1 -5.53 -8.49 13.28
N LEU A 2 -5.55 -9.35 12.26
CA LEU A 2 -4.65 -9.32 11.11
C LEU A 2 -5.48 -9.14 9.84
N PHE A 3 -5.04 -8.26 8.94
CA PHE A 3 -5.65 -8.10 7.62
C PHE A 3 -4.66 -8.57 6.57
N ALA A 4 -5.14 -9.33 5.61
CA ALA A 4 -4.31 -9.92 4.57
C ALA A 4 -5.03 -9.93 3.22
N ARG A 5 -4.26 -9.87 2.14
CA ARG A 5 -4.73 -10.15 0.78
C ARG A 5 -4.90 -11.66 0.63
N ARG A 6 -6.00 -12.07 0.03
CA ARG A 6 -6.20 -13.42 -0.47
C ARG A 6 -6.30 -13.38 -1.98
N CYS A 7 -5.29 -13.90 -2.66
CA CYS A 7 -5.34 -14.13 -4.10
C CYS A 7 -6.13 -15.39 -4.41
N ARG A 8 -7.04 -15.30 -5.36
CA ARG A 8 -7.71 -16.44 -5.96
C ARG A 8 -7.33 -16.51 -7.42
N ASN A 9 -6.42 -17.42 -7.73
CA ASN A 9 -6.01 -17.66 -9.10
C ASN A 9 -6.96 -18.69 -9.71
N LYS A 10 -7.77 -18.29 -10.68
CA LYS A 10 -8.54 -19.21 -11.49
C LYS A 10 -7.77 -19.42 -12.80
N ARG A 11 -7.16 -20.59 -12.92
CA ARG A 11 -6.66 -21.06 -14.21
C ARG A 11 -7.87 -21.63 -14.93
N GLU A 12 -8.40 -20.93 -15.91
CA GLU A 12 -9.38 -21.52 -16.82
C GLU A 12 -8.62 -22.47 -17.75
N LYS A 13 -9.16 -23.69 -17.93
CA LYS A 13 -8.43 -24.85 -18.46
C LYS A 13 -7.98 -24.70 -19.91
N ASP A 14 -8.46 -23.71 -20.65
CA ASP A 14 -8.25 -23.60 -22.11
C ASP A 14 -7.81 -22.22 -22.61
N GLU A 15 -7.57 -21.25 -21.73
CA GLU A 15 -7.07 -19.94 -22.14
C GLU A 15 -5.91 -19.48 -21.26
N ASP A 16 -4.87 -18.92 -21.88
CA ASP A 16 -3.75 -18.26 -21.18
C ASP A 16 -4.17 -16.96 -20.44
N VAL A 17 -5.44 -16.82 -20.11
CA VAL A 17 -6.00 -15.69 -19.40
C VAL A 17 -5.93 -15.94 -17.89
N TYR A 18 -4.95 -15.32 -17.27
CA TYR A 18 -4.77 -15.34 -15.83
C TYR A 18 -5.71 -14.30 -15.20
N THR A 19 -6.85 -14.73 -14.68
CA THR A 19 -7.72 -13.86 -13.89
C THR A 19 -7.35 -13.94 -12.42
N GLU A 20 -6.63 -12.95 -11.93
CA GLU A 20 -6.37 -12.77 -10.51
C GLU A 20 -7.56 -12.05 -9.87
N LYS A 21 -8.14 -12.61 -8.82
CA LYS A 21 -9.16 -11.97 -8.01
C LYS A 21 -8.68 -11.86 -6.57
N ASN A 22 -8.55 -10.62 -6.09
CA ASN A 22 -8.07 -10.32 -4.75
C ASN A 22 -9.23 -9.96 -3.80
N ASP A 23 -9.25 -10.59 -2.63
CA ASP A 23 -10.11 -10.21 -1.51
C ASP A 23 -9.24 -9.75 -0.33
N ILE A 24 -9.75 -8.84 0.47
CA ILE A 24 -9.17 -8.52 1.77
C ILE A 24 -9.85 -9.34 2.85
N VAL A 25 -9.05 -10.02 3.65
CA VAL A 25 -9.50 -10.93 4.71
C VAL A 25 -9.02 -10.42 6.05
N ALA A 26 -9.94 -10.36 7.02
CA ALA A 26 -9.63 -10.11 8.42
C ALA A 26 -9.56 -11.43 9.19
N PHE A 27 -8.53 -11.59 10.02
CA PHE A 27 -8.36 -12.70 10.93
C PHE A 27 -8.38 -12.21 12.37
N GLU A 28 -9.21 -12.78 13.21
CA GLU A 28 -9.05 -12.67 14.66
C GLU A 28 -7.89 -13.57 15.08
N LEU A 29 -7.02 -13.04 15.94
CA LEU A 29 -5.86 -13.77 16.43
C LEU A 29 -6.01 -14.02 17.93
N SER A 30 -5.62 -15.22 18.38
CA SER A 30 -5.40 -15.52 19.80
C SER A 30 -4.21 -14.72 20.36
N LYS A 31 -4.00 -14.82 21.69
CA LYS A 31 -2.81 -14.24 22.33
C LYS A 31 -1.49 -14.81 21.80
N ASP A 32 -1.53 -16.04 21.26
CA ASP A 32 -0.38 -16.72 20.64
C ASP A 32 -0.27 -16.44 19.14
N LEU A 33 -1.00 -15.45 18.63
CA LEU A 33 -1.04 -15.03 17.22
C LEU A 33 -1.54 -16.13 16.26
N ARG A 34 -2.34 -17.07 16.73
CA ARG A 34 -3.01 -18.08 15.88
C ARG A 34 -4.35 -17.53 15.41
N ALA A 35 -4.65 -17.72 14.13
CA ALA A 35 -5.94 -17.34 13.58
C ALA A 35 -7.07 -18.20 14.19
N THR A 36 -8.05 -17.54 14.80
CA THR A 36 -9.22 -18.17 15.44
C THR A 36 -10.49 -18.00 14.64
N LYS A 37 -10.59 -16.91 13.88
CA LYS A 37 -11.74 -16.63 13.02
C LYS A 37 -11.25 -15.90 11.77
N LYS A 38 -11.96 -16.08 10.67
CA LYS A 38 -11.70 -15.48 9.37
C LYS A 38 -12.96 -14.84 8.81
N SER A 39 -12.86 -13.63 8.34
CA SER A 39 -13.95 -12.90 7.67
C SER A 39 -13.44 -12.24 6.40
N ILE A 40 -14.21 -12.32 5.32
CA ILE A 40 -13.91 -11.60 4.08
C ILE A 40 -14.56 -10.22 4.20
N LEU A 41 -13.76 -9.16 4.02
CA LEU A 41 -14.29 -7.81 4.04
C LEU A 41 -15.06 -7.52 2.76
N GLN A 42 -16.26 -6.97 2.91
CA GLN A 42 -17.07 -6.48 1.81
C GLN A 42 -16.72 -5.01 1.57
N LEU A 43 -15.71 -4.77 0.74
CA LEU A 43 -15.26 -3.42 0.43
C LEU A 43 -16.04 -2.87 -0.78
N THR A 44 -16.41 -1.59 -0.71
CA THR A 44 -17.14 -0.91 -1.80
C THR A 44 -16.21 -0.71 -3.00
N SER A 45 -16.60 -1.21 -4.14
CA SER A 45 -15.93 -1.04 -5.42
C SER A 45 -16.50 0.16 -6.18
N ASN A 46 -15.65 1.00 -6.76
CA ASN A 46 -16.08 2.11 -7.62
C ASN A 46 -16.10 1.73 -9.10
N TYR A 47 -15.45 0.62 -9.45
CA TYR A 47 -15.36 0.14 -10.83
C TYR A 47 -15.63 -1.36 -10.91
N PRO A 48 -16.21 -1.85 -11.99
CA PRO A 48 -16.30 -3.27 -12.26
C PRO A 48 -14.90 -3.92 -12.20
N ASN A 49 -14.81 -5.08 -11.57
CA ASN A 49 -13.58 -5.85 -11.42
C ASN A 49 -12.41 -5.13 -10.71
N GLU A 50 -12.68 -4.08 -9.93
CA GLU A 50 -11.65 -3.44 -9.11
C GLU A 50 -11.07 -4.44 -8.12
N GLN A 51 -9.74 -4.42 -7.97
CA GLN A 51 -8.97 -5.30 -7.11
C GLN A 51 -8.37 -4.50 -5.95
N PHE A 52 -8.18 -5.15 -4.82
CA PHE A 52 -7.63 -4.55 -3.60
C PHE A 52 -6.41 -5.33 -3.12
N GLU A 53 -5.31 -4.61 -2.85
CA GLU A 53 -4.04 -5.19 -2.40
C GLU A 53 -3.47 -4.43 -1.22
N ASP A 54 -2.51 -5.05 -0.55
CA ASP A 54 -1.64 -4.45 0.46
C ASP A 54 -2.42 -3.73 1.58
N PRO A 55 -3.35 -4.40 2.29
CA PRO A 55 -4.17 -3.76 3.31
C PRO A 55 -3.33 -3.31 4.50
N ARG A 56 -3.49 -2.05 4.90
CA ARG A 56 -2.91 -1.47 6.13
C ARG A 56 -4.01 -0.89 6.99
N VAL A 57 -3.93 -1.13 8.28
CA VAL A 57 -4.98 -0.76 9.21
C VAL A 57 -4.52 0.36 10.15
N VAL A 58 -5.32 1.38 10.28
CA VAL A 58 -5.16 2.48 11.24
C VAL A 58 -6.45 2.68 12.03
N LYS A 59 -6.34 3.06 13.30
CA LYS A 59 -7.51 3.36 14.12
C LYS A 59 -7.79 4.86 14.10
N PHE A 60 -9.01 5.24 13.69
CA PHE A 60 -9.52 6.60 13.69
C PHE A 60 -10.68 6.71 14.69
N GLY A 61 -10.39 7.15 15.93
CA GLY A 61 -11.40 7.23 16.98
C GLY A 61 -12.00 5.85 17.28
N ASP A 62 -13.28 5.68 16.97
CA ASP A 62 -14.04 4.44 17.16
C ASP A 62 -14.11 3.55 15.91
N LYS A 63 -13.55 4.01 14.78
CA LYS A 63 -13.53 3.31 13.49
C LYS A 63 -12.14 2.79 13.17
N TYR A 64 -12.09 1.85 12.22
CA TYR A 64 -10.86 1.36 11.62
C TYR A 64 -10.78 1.84 10.16
N GLY A 65 -9.67 2.49 9.82
CA GLY A 65 -9.32 2.76 8.43
C GLY A 65 -8.52 1.59 7.87
N VAL A 66 -8.94 1.05 6.75
CA VAL A 66 -8.17 0.06 5.97
C VAL A 66 -7.77 0.71 4.66
N SER A 67 -6.49 1.05 4.53
CA SER A 67 -5.97 1.53 3.26
C SER A 67 -5.54 0.35 2.40
N CYS A 68 -5.93 0.39 1.13
CA CYS A 68 -5.54 -0.61 0.14
C CYS A 68 -4.99 0.08 -1.11
N CYS A 69 -4.03 -0.55 -1.77
CA CYS A 69 -3.77 -0.27 -3.16
C CYS A 69 -4.93 -0.83 -3.98
N THR A 70 -5.51 -0.03 -4.86
CA THR A 70 -6.60 -0.44 -5.74
C THR A 70 -6.19 -0.28 -7.19
N PHE A 71 -6.61 -1.22 -8.01
CA PHE A 71 -6.40 -1.17 -9.45
C PHE A 71 -7.55 -1.88 -10.18
N VAL A 72 -7.74 -1.51 -11.41
CA VAL A 72 -8.65 -2.21 -12.32
C VAL A 72 -7.77 -3.01 -13.27
N PRO A 73 -7.97 -4.33 -13.42
CA PRO A 73 -7.24 -5.13 -14.39
C PRO A 73 -7.24 -4.49 -15.77
N PHE A 74 -6.11 -4.58 -16.47
CA PHE A 74 -5.88 -3.97 -17.78
C PHE A 74 -5.79 -2.43 -17.82
N LYS A 75 -5.90 -1.75 -16.68
CA LYS A 75 -5.53 -0.34 -16.55
C LYS A 75 -4.12 -0.25 -15.95
N SER A 76 -3.31 0.62 -16.51
CA SER A 76 -1.89 0.74 -16.18
C SER A 76 -1.60 1.58 -14.95
N TYR A 77 -2.59 1.93 -14.15
CA TYR A 77 -2.39 2.70 -12.93
C TYR A 77 -3.00 2.03 -11.70
N ALA A 78 -2.36 2.26 -10.57
CA ALA A 78 -2.85 1.88 -9.27
C ALA A 78 -2.88 3.10 -8.33
N HIS A 79 -3.86 3.17 -7.45
CA HIS A 79 -4.00 4.26 -6.49
C HIS A 79 -4.39 3.72 -5.10
N GLN A 80 -4.34 4.58 -4.09
CA GLN A 80 -4.75 4.22 -2.74
C GLN A 80 -6.24 4.51 -2.54
N ALA A 81 -6.94 3.58 -1.91
CA ALA A 81 -8.25 3.79 -1.33
C ALA A 81 -8.22 3.57 0.18
N MET A 82 -9.02 4.32 0.92
CA MET A 82 -9.23 4.17 2.36
C MET A 82 -10.68 3.76 2.61
N PHE A 83 -10.86 2.61 3.25
CA PHE A 83 -12.17 2.12 3.68
C PHE A 83 -12.32 2.36 5.18
N LEU A 84 -13.43 2.94 5.59
CA LEU A 84 -13.79 3.04 7.01
C LEU A 84 -14.65 1.85 7.39
N LEU A 85 -14.23 1.16 8.43
CA LEU A 85 -14.95 0.05 9.01
C LEU A 85 -15.42 0.44 10.42
N ASP A 86 -16.62 0.01 10.78
CA ASP A 86 -17.12 0.11 12.15
C ASP A 86 -16.47 -0.96 13.07
N LYS A 87 -16.97 -1.03 14.32
CA LYS A 87 -16.48 -2.02 15.30
C LYS A 87 -16.80 -3.47 14.94
N GLN A 88 -17.76 -3.68 14.06
CA GLN A 88 -18.14 -5.00 13.51
C GLN A 88 -17.41 -5.32 12.20
N PHE A 89 -16.49 -4.44 11.77
CA PHE A 89 -15.77 -4.52 10.50
C PHE A 89 -16.64 -4.44 9.26
N LEU A 90 -17.82 -3.80 9.39
CA LEU A 90 -18.65 -3.45 8.24
C LEU A 90 -18.12 -2.18 7.60
N ASN A 91 -18.05 -2.17 6.26
CA ASN A 91 -17.64 -0.98 5.52
C ASN A 91 -18.73 0.08 5.58
N VAL A 92 -18.41 1.21 6.22
CA VAL A 92 -19.32 2.35 6.41
C VAL A 92 -18.91 3.57 5.59
N GLY A 93 -17.83 3.49 4.84
CA GLY A 93 -17.38 4.56 3.96
C GLY A 93 -16.13 4.20 3.16
N ARG A 94 -15.98 4.88 2.02
CA ARG A 94 -14.79 4.82 1.17
C ARG A 94 -14.32 6.23 0.85
N PHE A 95 -13.03 6.41 0.85
CA PHE A 95 -12.33 7.62 0.40
C PHE A 95 -11.24 7.21 -0.60
N ASP A 96 -11.16 7.95 -1.69
CA ASP A 96 -10.06 7.83 -2.65
C ASP A 96 -9.21 9.11 -2.52
N PRO A 97 -8.22 9.12 -1.60
CA PRO A 97 -7.47 10.32 -1.30
C PRO A 97 -6.62 10.75 -2.49
N ILE A 98 -6.75 12.01 -2.85
CA ILE A 98 -5.97 12.64 -3.92
C ILE A 98 -4.88 13.47 -3.26
N TYR A 99 -3.63 13.20 -3.59
CA TYR A 99 -2.50 13.95 -3.10
C TYR A 99 -1.85 14.78 -4.21
N GLY A 100 -2.16 16.10 -4.20
CA GLY A 100 -1.56 17.07 -5.12
C GLY A 100 -1.74 16.71 -6.60
N ASN A 101 -0.79 17.19 -7.41
CA ASN A 101 -0.76 16.90 -8.85
C ASN A 101 -0.31 15.47 -9.18
N ASN A 102 0.18 14.72 -8.18
CA ASN A 102 0.79 13.42 -8.42
C ASN A 102 -0.24 12.38 -8.83
N TYR A 103 -1.48 12.45 -8.32
CA TYR A 103 -2.55 11.56 -8.75
C TYR A 103 -2.86 11.74 -10.25
N ALA A 104 -3.03 12.99 -10.69
CA ALA A 104 -3.24 13.31 -12.10
C ALA A 104 -2.02 12.90 -12.95
N GLN A 105 -0.81 13.09 -12.43
CA GLN A 105 0.43 12.69 -13.08
C GLN A 105 0.55 11.16 -13.20
N ALA A 106 0.19 10.42 -12.14
CA ALA A 106 0.16 8.96 -12.15
C ALA A 106 -0.84 8.43 -13.18
N MET A 107 -2.03 9.04 -13.25
CA MET A 107 -3.06 8.69 -14.24
C MET A 107 -2.61 8.94 -15.68
N ILE A 108 -1.77 9.97 -15.91
CA ILE A 108 -1.28 10.35 -17.25
C ILE A 108 -0.10 9.47 -17.68
N ASN A 109 0.78 9.13 -16.74
CA ASN A 109 2.07 8.47 -17.01
C ASN A 109 2.09 6.99 -16.67
N ASP A 110 0.94 6.32 -16.57
CA ASP A 110 0.84 4.91 -16.13
C ASP A 110 1.53 4.69 -14.76
N GLY A 111 1.47 5.71 -13.90
CA GLY A 111 2.14 5.70 -12.60
C GLY A 111 1.37 4.91 -11.55
N HIS A 112 2.08 4.56 -10.48
CA HIS A 112 1.52 3.85 -9.34
C HIS A 112 1.63 4.72 -8.09
N GLU A 113 0.51 5.22 -7.60
CA GLU A 113 0.39 5.89 -6.31
C GLU A 113 0.00 4.87 -5.26
N LYS A 114 0.98 4.36 -4.52
CA LYS A 114 0.80 3.31 -3.52
C LYS A 114 1.82 3.37 -2.39
N ASN A 115 1.61 2.53 -1.38
CA ASN A 115 2.47 2.40 -0.20
C ASN A 115 2.45 3.61 0.74
N TRP A 116 1.36 4.36 0.76
CA TRP A 116 1.13 5.42 1.73
C TRP A 116 0.82 4.82 3.11
N LEU A 117 1.37 5.43 4.18
CA LEU A 117 1.27 4.91 5.54
C LEU A 117 0.50 5.90 6.41
N TYR A 118 -0.61 5.46 6.98
CA TYR A 118 -1.49 6.32 7.77
C TYR A 118 -1.24 6.16 9.27
N PHE A 119 -1.32 7.26 10.00
CA PHE A 119 -1.22 7.27 11.45
C PHE A 119 -2.03 8.43 12.04
N VAL A 120 -2.23 8.41 13.35
CA VAL A 120 -2.88 9.50 14.09
C VAL A 120 -1.83 10.18 14.96
N HIS A 121 -1.71 11.50 14.83
CA HIS A 121 -0.88 12.34 15.65
C HIS A 121 -1.69 13.55 16.10
N ASP A 122 -1.68 13.85 17.43
CA ASP A 122 -2.46 14.93 18.04
C ASP A 122 -3.95 14.93 17.61
N ASN A 123 -4.57 13.74 17.63
CA ASN A 123 -5.96 13.50 17.23
C ASN A 123 -6.28 13.84 15.76
N ALA A 124 -5.29 14.15 14.93
CA ALA A 124 -5.46 14.37 13.51
C ALA A 124 -4.90 13.22 12.68
N PRO A 125 -5.55 12.83 11.58
CA PRO A 125 -5.01 11.85 10.65
C PRO A 125 -3.80 12.42 9.92
N HIS A 126 -2.76 11.62 9.80
CA HIS A 126 -1.55 11.93 9.06
C HIS A 126 -1.22 10.78 8.10
N MET A 127 -0.42 11.09 7.10
CA MET A 127 0.03 10.14 6.09
C MET A 127 1.51 10.35 5.79
N VAL A 128 2.32 9.32 5.86
CA VAL A 128 3.63 9.31 5.21
C VAL A 128 3.41 9.01 3.74
N TYR A 129 3.62 10.01 2.90
CA TYR A 129 3.48 9.90 1.44
C TYR A 129 4.69 9.24 0.81
N SER A 130 5.89 9.66 1.20
CA SER A 130 7.15 9.07 0.74
C SER A 130 8.19 9.06 1.85
N ALA A 131 9.17 8.18 1.73
CA ALA A 131 10.27 8.07 2.67
C ALA A 131 11.52 8.86 2.23
N ASN A 132 11.66 9.13 0.92
CA ASN A 132 12.79 9.88 0.38
C ASN A 132 12.39 10.66 -0.89
N PRO A 133 12.23 12.01 -0.82
CA PRO A 133 12.28 12.81 0.43
C PRO A 133 11.23 12.31 1.43
N HIS A 134 11.46 12.53 2.72
CA HIS A 134 10.45 12.15 3.71
C HIS A 134 9.34 13.20 3.74
N VAL A 135 8.17 12.80 3.27
CA VAL A 135 7.01 13.67 3.18
C VAL A 135 5.91 13.14 4.08
N VAL A 136 5.54 13.95 5.08
CA VAL A 136 4.40 13.68 5.95
C VAL A 136 3.31 14.70 5.66
N VAL A 137 2.09 14.23 5.46
CA VAL A 137 0.92 15.05 5.16
C VAL A 137 -0.04 14.96 6.34
N ARG A 138 -0.44 16.11 6.89
CA ARG A 138 -1.59 16.19 7.78
C ARG A 138 -2.86 16.24 6.93
N LEU A 139 -3.85 15.46 7.34
CA LEU A 139 -5.13 15.34 6.64
C LEU A 139 -6.25 15.94 7.51
N ASN A 140 -7.27 16.47 6.86
CA ASN A 140 -8.51 16.90 7.52
C ASN A 140 -9.46 15.68 7.75
N GLY A 141 -10.63 15.95 8.31
CA GLY A 141 -11.64 14.90 8.57
C GLY A 141 -12.22 14.22 7.32
N ARG A 142 -11.93 14.74 6.12
CA ARG A 142 -12.28 14.14 4.83
C ARG A 142 -11.11 13.43 4.16
N LEU A 143 -9.99 13.30 4.88
CA LEU A 143 -8.71 12.76 4.37
C LEU A 143 -8.12 13.57 3.20
N GLU A 144 -8.45 14.86 3.12
CA GLU A 144 -7.84 15.80 2.19
C GLU A 144 -6.61 16.45 2.83
N LYS A 145 -5.64 16.87 2.02
CA LYS A 145 -4.44 17.54 2.50
C LYS A 145 -4.75 18.85 3.20
N ASP A 146 -4.29 18.98 4.44
CA ASP A 146 -4.38 20.17 5.27
C ASP A 146 -3.01 20.88 5.44
N ALA A 147 -1.96 20.08 5.67
CA ALA A 147 -0.59 20.58 5.74
C ALA A 147 0.39 19.52 5.22
N GLU A 148 1.59 19.98 4.86
CA GLU A 148 2.65 19.12 4.36
C GLU A 148 3.98 19.47 5.03
N TYR A 149 4.71 18.45 5.44
CA TYR A 149 6.02 18.54 6.05
C TYR A 149 7.00 17.76 5.17
N VAL A 150 7.94 18.47 4.56
CA VAL A 150 8.99 17.88 3.74
C VAL A 150 10.31 18.01 4.48
N THR A 151 10.95 16.90 4.76
CA THR A 151 12.30 16.91 5.28
C THR A 151 13.27 16.56 4.18
N GLU A 152 14.37 17.33 4.10
CA GLU A 152 15.36 17.17 3.05
C GLU A 152 15.94 15.76 3.02
N GLU A 153 16.48 15.42 1.85
CA GLU A 153 17.11 14.14 1.55
C GLU A 153 17.93 13.63 2.72
N PHE A 154 17.45 12.62 3.39
CA PHE A 154 18.33 11.90 4.27
C PHE A 154 19.30 11.13 3.37
N ASN A 155 20.60 11.31 3.64
CA ASN A 155 21.64 10.56 2.95
C ASN A 155 21.39 9.07 3.23
N PRO A 156 20.93 8.29 2.24
CA PRO A 156 20.41 6.98 2.52
C PRO A 156 21.54 6.09 3.04
N LEU A 157 21.51 5.80 4.32
CA LEU A 157 22.32 4.74 4.90
C LEU A 157 21.95 3.38 4.27
N TRP A 158 20.77 3.33 3.66
CA TRP A 158 20.20 2.16 3.00
C TRP A 158 20.75 2.01 1.58
N LYS A 159 21.32 0.84 1.28
CA LYS A 159 21.95 0.52 -0.02
C LYS A 159 21.20 -0.56 -0.82
N PHE A 160 20.03 -0.98 -0.36
CA PHE A 160 19.28 -2.11 -0.91
C PHE A 160 18.08 -1.67 -1.75
N GLY A 161 18.21 -0.56 -2.47
CA GLY A 161 17.18 -0.02 -3.35
C GLY A 161 16.34 1.09 -2.72
N GLU A 162 15.34 1.55 -3.46
CA GLU A 162 14.44 2.61 -3.04
C GLU A 162 13.59 2.19 -1.85
N VAL A 163 13.52 3.04 -0.82
CA VAL A 163 12.70 2.82 0.37
C VAL A 163 11.24 3.15 0.05
N ARG A 164 10.37 2.18 0.25
CA ARG A 164 8.93 2.28 0.03
C ARG A 164 8.17 1.90 1.30
N GLY A 165 7.01 2.53 1.50
CA GLY A 165 6.19 2.30 2.68
C GLY A 165 5.82 0.83 2.87
N GLY A 166 5.89 0.37 4.10
CA GLY A 166 5.50 -0.98 4.52
C GLY A 166 4.43 -0.91 5.61
N THR A 167 4.79 -0.91 6.89
CA THR A 167 3.82 -0.81 7.99
C THR A 167 3.45 0.63 8.28
N ASN A 168 2.22 0.84 8.75
CA ASN A 168 1.85 2.14 9.32
C ASN A 168 2.77 2.50 10.49
N PRO A 169 3.04 3.81 10.71
CA PRO A 169 3.88 4.27 11.81
C PRO A 169 3.30 3.91 13.19
N ILE A 170 4.15 3.47 14.10
CA ILE A 170 3.80 3.05 15.45
C ILE A 170 4.56 3.92 16.44
N LEU A 171 3.86 4.63 17.31
CA LEU A 171 4.48 5.41 18.36
C LEU A 171 5.07 4.49 19.44
N CYS A 172 6.37 4.58 19.62
CA CYS A 172 7.11 3.84 20.64
C CYS A 172 8.31 4.67 21.08
N ASP A 173 8.47 4.85 22.39
CA ASP A 173 9.59 5.59 23.02
C ASP A 173 9.80 6.98 22.40
N GLY A 174 8.71 7.74 22.20
CA GLY A 174 8.73 9.12 21.68
C GLY A 174 9.06 9.25 20.20
N LEU A 175 9.18 8.15 19.47
CA LEU A 175 9.40 8.11 18.03
C LEU A 175 8.30 7.32 17.33
N TYR A 176 8.01 7.68 16.07
CA TYR A 176 7.24 6.84 15.17
C TYR A 176 8.16 5.88 14.44
N TRP A 177 7.92 4.58 14.60
CA TRP A 177 8.64 3.51 13.90
C TRP A 177 7.82 2.96 12.74
N THR A 178 8.46 2.70 11.63
CA THR A 178 7.88 2.02 10.48
C THR A 178 8.85 1.01 9.89
N PHE A 179 8.33 -0.11 9.44
CA PHE A 179 9.08 -1.14 8.73
C PHE A 179 8.74 -1.02 7.25
N PHE A 180 9.76 -0.83 6.44
CA PHE A 180 9.64 -0.54 5.02
C PHE A 180 10.13 -1.72 4.17
N HIS A 181 9.77 -1.72 2.90
CA HIS A 181 10.37 -2.60 1.92
C HIS A 181 11.17 -1.81 0.89
N SER A 182 12.12 -2.49 0.28
CA SER A 182 12.86 -2.03 -0.89
C SER A 182 13.16 -3.21 -1.78
N SER A 183 13.64 -2.96 -2.99
CA SER A 183 14.02 -4.06 -3.88
C SER A 183 15.13 -3.65 -4.84
N LEU A 184 16.00 -4.59 -5.16
CA LEU A 184 17.00 -4.48 -6.21
C LEU A 184 16.73 -5.48 -7.33
N PRO A 185 17.17 -5.18 -8.58
CA PRO A 185 17.24 -6.18 -9.63
C PRO A 185 18.03 -7.41 -9.17
N TRP A 186 17.57 -8.57 -9.54
CA TRP A 186 18.20 -9.85 -9.25
C TRP A 186 18.26 -10.72 -10.51
N ILE A 187 18.53 -12.01 -10.36
CA ILE A 187 18.71 -12.96 -11.47
C ILE A 187 17.49 -12.95 -12.41
N ASN A 188 17.70 -12.95 -13.71
CA ASN A 188 16.67 -13.02 -14.76
C ASN A 188 15.61 -11.91 -14.69
N ASN A 189 16.03 -10.66 -14.51
CA ASN A 189 15.15 -9.48 -14.39
C ASN A 189 14.14 -9.52 -13.22
N LYS A 190 14.29 -10.45 -12.28
CA LYS A 190 13.48 -10.51 -11.08
C LYS A 190 14.02 -9.55 -10.03
N ARG A 191 13.21 -9.30 -9.04
CA ARG A 191 13.59 -8.42 -7.92
C ARG A 191 13.74 -9.24 -6.66
N ARG A 192 14.76 -8.91 -5.87
CA ARG A 192 14.88 -9.36 -4.49
C ARG A 192 14.45 -8.21 -3.58
N TYR A 193 13.58 -8.53 -2.65
CA TYR A 193 13.05 -7.58 -1.67
C TYR A 193 13.79 -7.67 -0.35
N TYR A 194 13.84 -6.54 0.32
CA TYR A 194 14.50 -6.36 1.60
C TYR A 194 13.58 -5.58 2.53
N MET A 195 13.52 -6.00 3.79
CA MET A 195 12.82 -5.28 4.84
C MET A 195 13.83 -4.54 5.71
N GLY A 196 13.57 -3.27 5.97
CA GLY A 196 14.30 -2.44 6.92
C GLY A 196 13.34 -1.69 7.83
N ALA A 197 13.89 -0.85 8.70
CA ALA A 197 13.12 0.02 9.57
C ALA A 197 13.73 1.42 9.62
N TYR A 198 12.88 2.43 9.79
CA TYR A 198 13.31 3.76 10.20
C TYR A 198 12.39 4.32 11.27
N ALA A 199 12.89 5.28 12.03
CA ALA A 199 12.10 6.04 12.97
C ALA A 199 12.21 7.53 12.69
N PHE A 200 11.11 8.24 12.95
CA PHE A 200 11.02 9.68 12.80
C PHE A 200 10.43 10.33 14.05
N GLU A 201 10.68 11.63 14.22
CA GLU A 201 10.22 12.39 15.36
C GLU A 201 8.70 12.36 15.49
N ALA A 202 8.19 12.25 16.72
CA ALA A 202 6.76 12.38 17.03
C ALA A 202 6.34 13.86 17.18
N LYS A 203 6.87 14.71 16.32
CA LYS A 203 6.55 16.14 16.22
C LYS A 203 6.91 16.66 14.85
N ALA A 204 6.20 17.66 14.37
CA ALA A 204 6.55 18.35 13.12
C ALA A 204 8.00 18.89 13.18
N PRO A 205 8.75 18.83 12.09
CA PRO A 205 8.40 18.37 10.75
C PRO A 205 8.58 16.85 10.52
N PHE A 206 8.55 16.00 11.56
CA PHE A 206 8.62 14.54 11.48
C PHE A 206 9.93 14.02 10.85
N ARG A 207 11.07 14.55 11.27
CA ARG A 207 12.38 14.18 10.70
C ARG A 207 12.72 12.74 10.99
N ILE A 208 13.23 12.02 9.99
CA ILE A 208 13.82 10.69 10.22
C ILE A 208 15.09 10.84 11.06
N VAL A 209 15.13 10.14 12.19
CA VAL A 209 16.24 10.23 13.17
C VAL A 209 16.99 8.91 13.35
N ARG A 210 16.44 7.78 12.92
CA ARG A 210 17.09 6.47 12.97
C ARG A 210 16.73 5.64 11.76
N MET A 211 17.65 4.77 11.31
CA MET A 211 17.43 3.85 10.22
C MET A 211 18.33 2.62 10.31
N THR A 212 17.82 1.47 9.88
CA THR A 212 18.66 0.29 9.64
C THR A 212 19.63 0.51 8.48
N THR A 213 20.80 -0.06 8.56
CA THR A 213 21.81 0.00 7.48
C THR A 213 21.91 -1.32 6.72
N LEU A 214 21.40 -2.38 7.32
CA LEU A 214 21.29 -3.72 6.76
C LEU A 214 19.84 -4.20 6.85
N PRO A 215 19.44 -5.13 5.98
CA PRO A 215 18.10 -5.70 6.03
C PRO A 215 17.84 -6.47 7.34
N LEU A 216 16.67 -6.24 7.93
CA LEU A 216 16.13 -7.08 9.01
C LEU A 216 15.70 -8.44 8.47
N LEU A 217 15.15 -8.47 7.28
CA LEU A 217 14.83 -9.69 6.52
C LEU A 217 15.14 -9.47 5.04
N THR A 218 15.54 -10.54 4.39
CA THR A 218 15.79 -10.59 2.93
C THR A 218 14.86 -11.63 2.32
N GLY A 219 14.21 -11.27 1.23
CA GLY A 219 13.41 -12.21 0.46
C GLY A 219 14.26 -13.39 -0.02
N THR A 220 13.78 -14.60 0.21
CA THR A 220 14.42 -15.84 -0.19
C THR A 220 13.49 -16.59 -1.14
N ASN A 221 14.03 -17.10 -2.22
CA ASN A 221 13.33 -18.02 -3.09
C ASN A 221 13.62 -19.44 -2.59
N GLN A 222 12.85 -19.91 -1.62
CA GLN A 222 13.01 -21.27 -1.06
C GLN A 222 12.28 -22.34 -1.88
N GLN A 223 11.56 -21.94 -2.93
CA GLN A 223 10.73 -22.85 -3.69
C GLN A 223 11.24 -22.94 -5.11
N ASP A 224 12.07 -23.95 -5.37
CA ASP A 224 12.61 -24.28 -6.69
C ASP A 224 11.51 -24.70 -7.70
N TRP A 225 10.26 -24.87 -7.25
CA TRP A 225 9.16 -25.34 -8.08
C TRP A 225 8.48 -24.26 -8.94
N TRP A 226 8.78 -22.94 -8.70
CA TRP A 226 8.33 -21.86 -9.58
C TRP A 226 9.50 -20.96 -9.97
N PRO A 227 10.25 -21.28 -11.03
CA PRO A 227 11.46 -20.51 -11.42
C PRO A 227 11.12 -19.17 -12.06
N GLY A 228 10.15 -18.47 -11.54
CA GLY A 228 9.62 -17.22 -12.10
C GLY A 228 9.37 -16.13 -11.09
N LEU A 229 9.17 -16.44 -9.81
CA LEU A 229 8.73 -15.47 -8.83
C LEU A 229 9.88 -14.63 -8.25
N PRO A 230 9.65 -13.35 -7.95
CA PRO A 230 10.58 -12.54 -7.20
C PRO A 230 10.72 -13.10 -5.78
N ALA A 231 11.89 -12.86 -5.15
CA ALA A 231 12.10 -13.20 -3.75
C ALA A 231 11.53 -12.07 -2.88
N VAL A 232 10.28 -12.19 -2.44
CA VAL A 232 9.54 -11.13 -1.76
C VAL A 232 9.57 -11.30 -0.25
N VAL A 233 9.84 -10.22 0.47
CA VAL A 233 9.47 -9.98 1.85
C VAL A 233 8.80 -8.60 1.92
N PHE A 234 7.53 -8.56 2.35
CA PHE A 234 6.71 -7.35 2.27
C PHE A 234 6.02 -7.05 3.59
N PRO A 235 6.58 -6.15 4.44
CA PRO A 235 5.94 -5.78 5.70
C PRO A 235 4.66 -4.97 5.43
N CYS A 236 3.54 -5.37 6.05
CA CYS A 236 2.24 -4.72 5.89
C CYS A 236 1.65 -4.22 7.19
N GLY A 237 1.89 -4.88 8.30
CA GLY A 237 1.33 -4.53 9.59
C GLY A 237 2.31 -4.74 10.72
N ALA A 238 2.21 -3.90 11.75
CA ALA A 238 2.95 -4.11 12.98
C ALA A 238 2.22 -3.49 14.17
N PHE A 239 2.57 -3.94 15.36
CA PHE A 239 2.20 -3.32 16.62
C PHE A 239 3.32 -3.47 17.64
N PHE A 240 3.32 -2.62 18.66
CA PHE A 240 4.25 -2.69 19.77
C PHE A 240 3.58 -3.32 20.99
N ASP A 241 4.09 -4.46 21.45
CA ASP A 241 3.70 -5.11 22.69
C ASP A 241 4.50 -4.50 23.85
N SER A 242 3.92 -3.52 24.52
CA SER A 242 4.59 -2.80 25.61
C SER A 242 4.91 -3.69 26.81
N ALA A 243 4.10 -4.73 27.05
CA ALA A 243 4.33 -5.66 28.15
C ALA A 243 5.58 -6.52 27.95
N LYS A 244 5.95 -6.76 26.70
CA LYS A 244 7.11 -7.58 26.30
C LYS A 244 8.22 -6.76 25.67
N ASN A 245 8.01 -5.45 25.53
CA ASN A 245 8.96 -4.51 24.94
C ASN A 245 9.50 -4.95 23.56
N HIS A 246 8.58 -5.41 22.69
CA HIS A 246 8.94 -5.81 21.32
C HIS A 246 7.88 -5.42 20.29
N PHE A 247 8.33 -5.24 19.06
CA PHE A 247 7.46 -5.15 17.90
C PHE A 247 7.06 -6.55 17.42
N VAL A 248 5.80 -6.68 17.02
CA VAL A 248 5.32 -7.82 16.23
C VAL A 248 5.02 -7.30 14.83
N ILE A 249 5.72 -7.83 13.83
CA ILE A 249 5.67 -7.34 12.44
C ILE A 249 5.14 -8.47 11.58
N SER A 250 4.03 -8.24 10.88
CA SER A 250 3.51 -9.17 9.88
C SER A 250 4.01 -8.81 8.49
N TYR A 251 4.32 -9.82 7.69
CA TYR A 251 4.84 -9.63 6.33
C TYR A 251 4.38 -10.74 5.39
N GLY A 252 4.25 -10.39 4.11
CA GLY A 252 4.04 -11.33 3.02
C GLY A 252 5.36 -11.98 2.59
N ILE A 253 5.27 -13.23 2.14
CA ILE A 253 6.39 -14.04 1.66
C ILE A 253 6.04 -14.51 0.25
N ASN A 254 6.81 -14.07 -0.74
CA ASN A 254 6.72 -14.49 -2.14
C ASN A 254 5.29 -14.39 -2.75
N ASP A 255 4.48 -13.45 -2.27
CA ASP A 255 3.05 -13.27 -2.64
C ASP A 255 2.16 -14.51 -2.44
N VAL A 256 2.62 -15.49 -1.67
CA VAL A 256 1.94 -16.77 -1.41
C VAL A 256 1.60 -16.96 0.07
N ASP A 257 2.55 -16.69 0.94
CA ASP A 257 2.45 -16.94 2.37
C ASP A 257 2.52 -15.65 3.20
N CYS A 258 2.18 -15.77 4.47
CA CYS A 258 2.32 -14.72 5.48
C CYS A 258 3.15 -15.23 6.65
N GLY A 259 4.03 -14.36 7.13
CA GLY A 259 4.81 -14.59 8.34
C GLY A 259 4.63 -13.46 9.35
N TYR A 260 5.12 -13.69 10.54
CA TYR A 260 5.36 -12.62 11.51
C TYR A 260 6.68 -12.82 12.22
N MET A 261 7.29 -11.72 12.64
CA MET A 261 8.48 -11.74 13.49
C MET A 261 8.24 -10.93 14.75
N LYS A 262 8.92 -11.30 15.82
CA LYS A 262 9.02 -10.52 17.06
C LYS A 262 10.40 -9.91 17.12
N LEU A 263 10.47 -8.59 17.25
CA LEU A 263 11.71 -7.85 17.28
C LEU A 263 11.78 -7.02 18.57
N PRO A 264 12.63 -7.37 19.55
CA PRO A 264 12.83 -6.57 20.73
C PRO A 264 13.24 -5.14 20.39
N LEU A 265 12.74 -4.16 21.13
CA LEU A 265 13.12 -2.75 20.91
C LEU A 265 14.62 -2.54 21.07
N ALA A 266 15.25 -3.22 22.03
CA ALA A 266 16.68 -3.14 22.23
C ALA A 266 17.48 -3.57 21.00
N ASP A 267 17.11 -4.70 20.39
CA ASP A 267 17.76 -5.22 19.17
C ASP A 267 17.55 -4.27 17.98
N LEU A 268 16.33 -3.69 17.86
CA LEU A 268 16.05 -2.70 16.83
C LEU A 268 16.89 -1.43 17.00
N LEU A 269 17.07 -0.97 18.24
CA LEU A 269 17.92 0.18 18.54
C LEU A 269 19.40 -0.10 18.24
N GLU A 270 19.88 -1.31 18.46
CA GLU A 270 21.26 -1.74 18.15
C GLU A 270 21.53 -1.75 16.64
N VAL A 271 20.60 -2.31 15.85
CA VAL A 271 20.77 -2.44 14.39
C VAL A 271 20.45 -1.14 13.61
N THR A 272 19.94 -0.12 14.27
CA THR A 272 19.65 1.18 13.66
C THR A 272 20.72 2.21 14.00
N LYS A 273 21.11 3.02 13.01
CA LYS A 273 22.00 4.16 13.23
C LYS A 273 21.20 5.45 13.39
N VAL A 274 21.69 6.32 14.26
CA VAL A 274 21.18 7.68 14.43
C VAL A 274 21.54 8.51 13.19
N ILE A 275 20.54 9.17 12.63
CA ILE A 275 20.69 10.12 11.53
C ILE A 275 20.76 11.51 12.14
N ARG A 276 21.85 12.22 11.89
CA ARG A 276 21.97 13.62 12.28
C ARG A 276 21.50 14.49 11.11
N PRO A 277 20.50 15.37 11.30
CA PRO A 277 20.02 16.23 10.23
C PRO A 277 21.17 17.14 9.73
N LYS A 278 21.28 17.25 8.43
CA LYS A 278 22.12 18.26 7.81
C LYS A 278 21.34 19.57 7.78
N ARG A 279 21.58 20.49 8.72
CA ARG A 279 21.05 21.86 8.82
C ARG A 279 19.50 22.03 8.79
N ASP A 280 19.05 23.14 9.36
CA ASP A 280 17.63 23.44 9.55
C ASP A 280 16.86 23.54 8.24
N VAL A 281 15.77 22.79 8.15
CA VAL A 281 14.80 22.86 7.07
C VAL A 281 13.89 24.07 7.32
N VAL A 282 13.75 24.90 6.33
CA VAL A 282 12.77 25.99 6.35
C VAL A 282 11.37 25.38 6.24
N ASN A 283 10.61 25.44 7.34
CA ASN A 283 9.19 25.13 7.31
C ASN A 283 8.49 26.06 6.33
N LYS A 284 8.02 25.55 5.21
CA LYS A 284 7.04 26.25 4.39
C LYS A 284 5.66 26.05 5.00
N GLU A 285 5.41 26.70 6.12
CA GLU A 285 4.06 26.91 6.64
C GLU A 285 3.38 28.02 5.81
N ASN A 286 3.01 27.69 4.62
CA ASN A 286 1.96 28.40 3.89
C ASN A 286 0.99 27.33 3.43
N PRO A 287 -0.16 27.17 4.11
CA PRO A 287 -1.24 26.40 3.52
C PRO A 287 -1.59 27.12 2.20
N PRO A 288 -1.66 26.41 1.07
CA PRO A 288 -2.17 27.00 -0.15
C PRO A 288 -3.57 27.53 0.17
N LYS A 289 -3.83 28.79 -0.17
CA LYS A 289 -5.17 29.35 -0.02
C LYS A 289 -6.11 28.48 -0.84
N LEU A 290 -7.30 28.22 -0.33
CA LEU A 290 -8.34 27.41 -1.00
C LEU A 290 -8.64 27.85 -2.44
N THR A 291 -8.26 29.10 -2.79
CA THR A 291 -8.32 29.69 -4.12
C THR A 291 -7.35 29.08 -5.13
N ASP A 292 -6.27 28.42 -4.70
CA ASP A 292 -5.25 27.90 -5.60
C ASP A 292 -5.59 26.46 -6.07
N VAL A 293 -6.66 25.87 -5.53
CA VAL A 293 -7.10 24.50 -5.84
C VAL A 293 -8.21 24.49 -6.91
N LEU A 294 -8.75 25.65 -7.28
CA LEU A 294 -9.87 25.79 -8.22
C LEU A 294 -9.46 26.45 -9.55
N ASP A 295 -8.29 26.14 -10.08
CA ASP A 295 -8.09 26.37 -11.49
C ASP A 295 -8.97 25.40 -12.28
N PRO A 296 -9.81 25.91 -13.21
CA PRO A 296 -10.68 25.06 -14.01
C PRO A 296 -9.82 24.06 -14.76
N ILE A 297 -10.21 22.78 -14.69
CA ILE A 297 -9.60 21.70 -15.47
C ILE A 297 -9.44 22.20 -16.91
N PRO A 298 -8.22 22.30 -17.46
CA PRO A 298 -8.02 22.74 -18.81
C PRO A 298 -8.87 21.87 -19.75
N GLU A 299 -9.64 22.51 -20.62
CA GLU A 299 -10.43 21.79 -21.64
C GLU A 299 -9.56 20.72 -22.29
N ARG A 300 -10.10 19.52 -22.37
CA ARG A 300 -9.46 18.31 -22.87
C ARG A 300 -8.65 18.60 -24.12
N HIS A 301 -7.34 18.64 -23.98
CA HIS A 301 -6.48 18.48 -25.14
C HIS A 301 -6.81 17.12 -25.75
N LYS A 302 -7.35 17.13 -26.96
CA LYS A 302 -7.59 15.92 -27.76
C LYS A 302 -6.28 15.17 -27.85
N LEU A 303 -6.15 14.14 -27.03
CA LEU A 303 -5.02 13.20 -27.07
C LEU A 303 -4.95 12.62 -28.47
N LYS A 304 -3.90 12.97 -29.22
CA LYS A 304 -3.56 12.25 -30.46
C LYS A 304 -3.35 10.79 -30.09
N ARG A 305 -4.31 9.95 -30.44
CA ARG A 305 -4.23 8.50 -30.29
C ARG A 305 -2.97 8.00 -30.97
N ASN A 306 -2.01 7.57 -30.19
CA ASN A 306 -0.84 6.85 -30.69
C ASN A 306 -1.32 5.44 -31.12
N LYS A 307 -1.49 5.27 -32.43
CA LYS A 307 -2.02 4.07 -33.06
C LYS A 307 -0.97 2.96 -33.10
N LYS A 308 -0.47 2.44 -32.00
CA LYS A 308 0.27 1.15 -32.01
C LYS A 308 0.55 0.70 -30.57
N SER A 309 -0.46 0.12 -29.93
CA SER A 309 -0.23 -0.79 -28.83
C SER A 309 -1.07 -2.04 -29.08
N LYS A 310 -0.44 -3.19 -28.97
CA LYS A 310 -1.04 -4.52 -29.12
C LYS A 310 -2.23 -4.72 -28.16
N TYR A 311 -2.26 -3.95 -27.08
CA TYR A 311 -3.33 -3.92 -26.06
C TYR A 311 -4.61 -3.20 -26.54
N ASN A 312 -4.50 -2.23 -27.46
CA ASN A 312 -5.67 -1.54 -28.02
C ASN A 312 -6.46 -2.40 -29.00
N GLU A 313 -5.85 -3.43 -29.58
CA GLU A 313 -6.54 -4.39 -30.44
C GLU A 313 -7.32 -5.43 -29.62
N LEU A 314 -6.76 -5.83 -28.47
CA LEU A 314 -7.44 -6.76 -27.56
C LEU A 314 -8.69 -6.12 -26.90
N ALA A 315 -8.56 -4.87 -26.46
CA ALA A 315 -9.69 -4.11 -25.90
C ALA A 315 -10.83 -3.90 -26.90
N LYS A 316 -10.52 -3.69 -28.19
CA LYS A 316 -11.54 -3.59 -29.24
C LYS A 316 -12.29 -4.89 -29.50
N ARG A 317 -11.63 -6.03 -29.37
CA ARG A 317 -12.28 -7.34 -29.57
C ARG A 317 -13.25 -7.68 -28.45
N LEU A 318 -13.02 -7.19 -27.24
CA LEU A 318 -13.92 -7.43 -26.10
C LEU A 318 -15.16 -6.53 -26.10
N ASP A 319 -15.14 -5.39 -26.81
CA ASP A 319 -16.27 -4.50 -26.97
C ASP A 319 -17.18 -4.88 -28.17
N GLU A 320 -16.77 -5.83 -29.01
CA GLU A 320 -17.46 -6.23 -30.25
C GLU A 320 -18.16 -7.60 -30.17
N GLU A 321 -18.12 -8.32 -29.03
CA GLU A 321 -18.89 -9.57 -28.89
C GLU A 321 -20.36 -9.25 -28.58
N PRO A 322 -21.32 -9.65 -29.45
CA PRO A 322 -22.75 -9.44 -29.19
C PRO A 322 -23.25 -10.42 -28.12
N GLU A 323 -24.12 -9.93 -27.24
CA GLU A 323 -24.90 -10.75 -26.32
C GLU A 323 -25.63 -11.85 -27.10
N GLN A 324 -25.25 -13.09 -26.90
CA GLN A 324 -26.02 -14.23 -27.35
C GLN A 324 -27.25 -14.37 -26.45
N THR A 325 -28.38 -13.90 -26.92
CA THR A 325 -29.70 -14.22 -26.38
C THR A 325 -29.98 -15.70 -26.65
N GLY A 326 -29.91 -16.50 -25.59
CA GLY A 326 -30.33 -17.90 -25.66
C GLY A 326 -31.85 -18.03 -25.74
N GLU A 327 -32.37 -18.28 -26.92
CA GLU A 327 -33.75 -18.81 -27.08
C GLU A 327 -33.73 -20.32 -26.80
N ALA A 328 -34.46 -20.72 -25.80
CA ALA A 328 -34.79 -22.11 -25.52
C ALA A 328 -35.81 -22.63 -26.51
N GLY A 329 -35.45 -23.54 -27.38
CA GLY A 329 -36.36 -24.27 -28.24
C GLY A 329 -36.96 -25.49 -27.48
N PRO A 330 -38.19 -25.93 -27.86
CA PRO A 330 -38.95 -26.90 -27.08
C PRO A 330 -38.51 -28.32 -27.32
N THR A 331 -38.54 -29.11 -26.24
CA THR A 331 -38.40 -30.57 -26.26
C THR A 331 -39.59 -31.23 -26.92
N GLU A 332 -39.37 -31.99 -27.97
CA GLU A 332 -40.34 -33.01 -28.42
C GLU A 332 -39.84 -34.41 -28.02
N SER A 333 -40.80 -35.14 -27.49
CA SER A 333 -40.75 -36.53 -27.04
C SER A 333 -40.81 -37.52 -28.22
N ALA A 334 -39.95 -38.56 -28.18
CA ALA A 334 -40.32 -39.93 -28.60
C ALA A 334 -39.31 -40.90 -27.97
#